data_2bb7827d839b30267344c0bdf3b783d3
#
_entry.id   2bb7827d839b30267344c0bdf3b783d3
#
_cell.length_a   1.000
_cell.length_b   1.000
_cell.length_c   1.000
_cell.angle_alpha   90.00
_cell.angle_beta   90.00
_cell.angle_gamma   90.00
#
_symmetry.space_group_name_H-M   'P 1'
#
loop_
_entity.id
_entity.type
_entity.pdbx_description
1 polymer ?
#
loop_
_entity_poly.entity_id
_entity_poly.type
_entity_poly.pdbx_seq_one_letter_code
_entity_poly.pdbx_strand_id
1 'polypeptide(L)'
;MRNPSFTLPEWAPHEAMWIGFPSDRTLWSDDLTPAQAEVAALAHAIHADGAGETVWLVAADEHSGSIARTLAPFAKVIVEPFGDVWLRDTGAIVVGSGKDRRAQGFGFNGWGGKYDLPGDDSIGERLAGKAGLAYAKADWILEGGAIDGDGSGAFITTEQCLLNPNRNPGLSRKEIEARLGEQLGATRVVWLGDGLANDHTDGHVDNLARFVAAGRVAIPTASRSDPNRAVYEDAAGRLDAAGFDVVTLPSPGLVERDGEMVPASYMNFVIGNAAVVVPIYGAPLDRAAVDVVQAIFPDRKAVGLRADHLLTGGGSFHCISQQVPK
;
A
#
# COMPACT_ATOMS: atom_id res chain seq x y z
N MET A 1 26.56 11.94 15.36
CA MET A 1 25.65 12.15 14.23
C MET A 1 24.48 11.22 14.48
N ARG A 2 23.26 11.72 14.53
CA ARG A 2 22.07 10.86 14.60
C ARG A 2 22.03 10.07 13.29
N ASN A 3 21.87 8.73 13.37
CA ASN A 3 21.64 7.92 12.19
C ASN A 3 20.49 8.53 11.39
N PRO A 4 20.63 8.71 10.09
CA PRO A 4 19.54 9.19 9.27
C PRO A 4 18.35 8.23 9.45
N SER A 5 17.16 8.79 9.48
CA SER A 5 15.92 8.00 9.46
C SER A 5 15.94 7.11 8.22
N PHE A 6 15.70 5.84 8.35
CA PHE A 6 15.59 4.94 7.21
C PHE A 6 14.35 4.07 7.36
N THR A 7 13.69 3.81 6.26
CA THR A 7 12.62 2.83 6.19
C THR A 7 13.22 1.45 5.96
N LEU A 8 12.68 0.45 6.64
CA LEU A 8 12.93 -0.93 6.29
C LEU A 8 12.08 -1.31 5.05
N PRO A 9 12.58 -2.22 4.19
CA PRO A 9 11.78 -2.69 3.07
C PRO A 9 10.60 -3.53 3.56
N GLU A 10 9.53 -3.62 2.78
CA GLU A 10 8.33 -4.34 3.21
C GLU A 10 8.57 -5.83 3.47
N TRP A 11 9.57 -6.43 2.85
CA TRP A 11 9.94 -7.84 3.14
C TRP A 11 10.78 -8.03 4.42
N ALA A 12 11.12 -6.96 5.14
CA ALA A 12 11.76 -7.07 6.44
C ALA A 12 10.81 -7.70 7.47
N PRO A 13 11.32 -8.30 8.56
CA PRO A 13 10.45 -8.87 9.59
C PRO A 13 9.54 -7.82 10.24
N HIS A 14 8.24 -8.11 10.29
CA HIS A 14 7.22 -7.30 10.93
C HIS A 14 6.92 -7.78 12.35
N GLU A 15 6.68 -6.84 13.25
CA GLU A 15 6.07 -7.07 14.55
C GLU A 15 4.56 -7.19 14.41
N ALA A 16 3.98 -6.29 13.62
CA ALA A 16 2.54 -6.24 13.37
C ALA A 16 2.23 -5.67 11.99
N MET A 17 0.99 -5.83 11.57
CA MET A 17 0.40 -5.16 10.42
C MET A 17 -0.93 -4.52 10.83
N TRP A 18 -1.06 -3.21 10.60
CA TRP A 18 -2.34 -2.52 10.66
C TRP A 18 -3.11 -2.78 9.37
N ILE A 19 -4.39 -3.13 9.50
CA ILE A 19 -5.29 -3.34 8.37
C ILE A 19 -6.58 -2.60 8.64
N GLY A 20 -6.97 -1.68 7.77
CA GLY A 20 -8.24 -0.97 7.85
C GLY A 20 -9.41 -1.92 7.64
N PHE A 21 -10.45 -1.81 8.50
CA PHE A 21 -11.63 -2.65 8.42
C PHE A 21 -12.85 -1.82 7.97
N PRO A 22 -13.51 -2.17 6.84
CA PRO A 22 -14.62 -1.41 6.29
C PRO A 22 -15.73 -1.19 7.32
N SER A 23 -16.10 0.06 7.54
CA SER A 23 -17.01 0.43 8.64
C SER A 23 -18.19 1.28 8.19
N ASP A 24 -18.02 2.19 7.23
CA ASP A 24 -19.06 3.13 6.83
C ASP A 24 -19.97 2.56 5.74
N ARG A 25 -21.24 2.34 6.12
CA ARG A 25 -22.27 1.84 5.18
C ARG A 25 -22.58 2.83 4.06
N THR A 26 -22.36 4.11 4.25
CA THR A 26 -22.65 5.12 3.21
C THR A 26 -21.59 5.13 2.12
N LEU A 27 -20.34 4.83 2.48
CA LEU A 27 -19.23 4.71 1.54
C LEU A 27 -19.28 3.36 0.80
N TRP A 28 -19.50 2.28 1.53
CA TRP A 28 -19.39 0.92 0.99
C TRP A 28 -20.71 0.34 0.47
N SER A 29 -21.85 0.90 0.83
CA SER A 29 -23.19 0.46 0.39
C SER A 29 -23.38 -1.05 0.49
N ASP A 30 -23.71 -1.73 -0.61
CA ASP A 30 -23.91 -3.18 -0.68
C ASP A 30 -22.58 -3.95 -0.62
N ASP A 31 -21.44 -3.32 -0.89
CA ASP A 31 -20.11 -3.92 -0.82
C ASP A 31 -19.56 -4.02 0.62
N LEU A 32 -20.18 -3.37 1.61
CA LEU A 32 -19.66 -3.35 2.99
C LEU A 32 -19.40 -4.76 3.55
N THR A 33 -20.40 -5.62 3.54
CA THR A 33 -20.27 -6.98 4.10
C THR A 33 -19.30 -7.86 3.31
N PRO A 34 -19.33 -7.88 1.96
CA PRO A 34 -18.34 -8.60 1.18
C PRO A 34 -16.91 -8.06 1.38
N ALA A 35 -16.69 -6.74 1.42
CA ALA A 35 -15.38 -6.15 1.67
C ALA A 35 -14.84 -6.51 3.08
N GLN A 36 -15.70 -6.54 4.11
CA GLN A 36 -15.34 -7.04 5.43
C GLN A 36 -14.85 -8.50 5.40
N ALA A 37 -15.48 -9.34 4.58
CA ALA A 37 -15.05 -10.73 4.39
C ALA A 37 -13.70 -10.83 3.65
N GLU A 38 -13.46 -10.00 2.64
CA GLU A 38 -12.16 -9.93 1.94
C GLU A 38 -11.04 -9.46 2.88
N VAL A 39 -11.29 -8.45 3.72
CA VAL A 39 -10.33 -7.99 4.74
C VAL A 39 -10.06 -9.06 5.79
N ALA A 40 -11.08 -9.78 6.24
CA ALA A 40 -10.89 -10.90 7.16
C ALA A 40 -10.04 -12.02 6.53
N ALA A 41 -10.24 -12.32 5.25
CA ALA A 41 -9.42 -13.30 4.51
C ALA A 41 -7.95 -12.85 4.42
N LEU A 42 -7.69 -11.56 4.14
CA LEU A 42 -6.35 -10.96 4.20
C LEU A 42 -5.74 -11.15 5.60
N ALA A 43 -6.48 -10.79 6.65
CA ALA A 43 -6.03 -10.92 8.04
C ALA A 43 -5.63 -12.37 8.39
N HIS A 44 -6.42 -13.36 7.96
CA HIS A 44 -6.09 -14.78 8.13
C HIS A 44 -4.80 -15.18 7.40
N ALA A 45 -4.63 -14.73 6.15
CA ALA A 45 -3.45 -15.06 5.36
C ALA A 45 -2.16 -14.43 5.96
N ILE A 46 -2.23 -13.19 6.45
CA ILE A 46 -1.11 -12.50 7.10
C ILE A 46 -0.78 -13.12 8.46
N HIS A 47 -1.80 -13.48 9.26
CA HIS A 47 -1.60 -14.15 10.54
C HIS A 47 -1.04 -15.57 10.37
N ALA A 48 -1.40 -16.27 9.30
CA ALA A 48 -0.91 -17.59 8.91
C ALA A 48 -0.89 -18.59 10.09
N ASP A 49 -2.01 -18.70 10.82
CA ASP A 49 -2.17 -19.58 11.99
C ASP A 49 -1.09 -19.36 13.08
N GLY A 50 -0.60 -18.14 13.21
CA GLY A 50 0.43 -17.75 14.17
C GLY A 50 1.87 -17.84 13.66
N ALA A 51 2.07 -18.26 12.41
CA ALA A 51 3.40 -18.24 11.76
C ALA A 51 3.77 -16.87 11.20
N GLY A 52 2.77 -16.01 10.98
CA GLY A 52 2.94 -14.63 10.48
C GLY A 52 3.13 -13.60 11.60
N GLU A 53 2.83 -12.37 11.31
CA GLU A 53 2.83 -11.25 12.25
C GLU A 53 1.50 -11.08 13.00
N THR A 54 1.53 -10.29 14.06
CA THR A 54 0.31 -9.86 14.73
C THR A 54 -0.52 -8.96 13.80
N VAL A 55 -1.78 -9.32 13.61
CA VAL A 55 -2.71 -8.49 12.83
C VAL A 55 -3.47 -7.55 13.76
N TRP A 56 -3.50 -6.26 13.41
CA TRP A 56 -4.31 -5.25 14.07
C TRP A 56 -5.38 -4.75 13.10
N LEU A 57 -6.63 -5.19 13.31
CA LEU A 57 -7.77 -4.68 12.54
C LEU A 57 -8.24 -3.35 13.14
N VAL A 58 -8.31 -2.33 12.31
CA VAL A 58 -8.71 -0.98 12.72
C VAL A 58 -10.12 -0.72 12.19
N ALA A 59 -11.10 -0.61 13.08
CA ALA A 59 -12.49 -0.32 12.77
C ALA A 59 -12.87 1.08 13.26
N ALA A 60 -13.71 1.79 12.49
CA ALA A 60 -14.09 3.16 12.83
C ALA A 60 -15.06 3.27 14.03
N ASP A 61 -15.79 2.20 14.34
CA ASP A 61 -16.79 2.14 15.39
C ASP A 61 -16.89 0.75 16.06
N GLU A 62 -17.59 0.68 17.19
CA GLU A 62 -17.76 -0.57 17.94
C GLU A 62 -18.63 -1.61 17.22
N HIS A 63 -19.57 -1.20 16.35
CA HIS A 63 -20.35 -2.14 15.56
C HIS A 63 -19.45 -2.92 14.61
N SER A 64 -18.67 -2.22 13.80
CA SER A 64 -17.69 -2.80 12.88
C SER A 64 -16.57 -3.54 13.62
N GLY A 65 -16.14 -3.02 14.78
CA GLY A 65 -15.19 -3.69 15.66
C GLY A 65 -15.70 -5.04 16.17
N SER A 66 -16.99 -5.16 16.49
CA SER A 66 -17.60 -6.43 16.89
C SER A 66 -17.64 -7.45 15.74
N ILE A 67 -17.91 -6.99 14.52
CA ILE A 67 -17.87 -7.82 13.31
C ILE A 67 -16.43 -8.31 13.06
N ALA A 68 -15.45 -7.40 13.15
CA ALA A 68 -14.03 -7.73 13.00
C ALA A 68 -13.57 -8.82 13.98
N ARG A 69 -13.95 -8.71 15.27
CA ARG A 69 -13.67 -9.73 16.31
C ARG A 69 -14.30 -11.09 15.99
N THR A 70 -15.47 -11.08 15.35
CA THR A 70 -16.16 -12.30 14.95
C THR A 70 -15.48 -12.98 13.77
N LEU A 71 -15.10 -12.19 12.75
CA LEU A 71 -14.49 -12.71 11.52
C LEU A 71 -13.02 -13.09 11.69
N ALA A 72 -12.29 -12.40 12.58
CA ALA A 72 -10.87 -12.62 12.83
C ALA A 72 -10.56 -12.61 14.34
N PRO A 73 -10.98 -13.65 15.10
CA PRO A 73 -10.87 -13.67 16.57
C PRO A 73 -9.42 -13.70 17.09
N PHE A 74 -8.44 -14.01 16.26
CA PHE A 74 -7.00 -13.95 16.57
C PHE A 74 -6.44 -12.53 16.47
N ALA A 75 -7.11 -11.62 15.75
CA ALA A 75 -6.61 -10.28 15.52
C ALA A 75 -6.82 -9.37 16.74
N LYS A 76 -5.90 -8.44 16.94
CA LYS A 76 -6.12 -7.32 17.85
C LYS A 76 -7.02 -6.29 17.14
N VAL A 77 -8.25 -6.12 17.61
CA VAL A 77 -9.16 -5.13 17.07
C VAL A 77 -9.01 -3.81 17.82
N ILE A 78 -8.72 -2.75 17.07
CA ILE A 78 -8.64 -1.37 17.55
C ILE A 78 -9.86 -0.64 17.01
N VAL A 79 -10.59 0.04 17.89
CA VAL A 79 -11.68 0.93 17.50
C VAL A 79 -11.17 2.35 17.64
N GLU A 80 -11.03 3.03 16.50
CA GLU A 80 -10.61 4.43 16.40
C GLU A 80 -11.40 5.11 15.28
N PRO A 81 -12.06 6.25 15.52
CA PRO A 81 -12.76 6.96 14.46
C PRO A 81 -11.80 7.40 13.34
N PHE A 82 -12.08 7.01 12.13
CA PHE A 82 -11.39 7.44 10.91
C PHE A 82 -12.35 7.42 9.73
N GLY A 83 -11.98 8.04 8.62
CA GLY A 83 -12.88 8.20 7.47
C GLY A 83 -13.06 6.93 6.67
N ASP A 84 -11.96 6.33 6.18
CA ASP A 84 -12.02 5.07 5.44
C ASP A 84 -10.72 4.25 5.58
N VAL A 85 -10.74 3.03 5.08
CA VAL A 85 -9.80 1.91 5.34
C VAL A 85 -8.36 2.12 4.88
N TRP A 86 -8.04 3.16 4.15
CA TRP A 86 -6.81 3.35 3.37
C TRP A 86 -5.57 3.67 4.22
N LEU A 87 -5.24 2.77 5.16
CA LEU A 87 -4.17 2.98 6.14
C LEU A 87 -2.76 3.01 5.53
N ARG A 88 -2.57 2.57 4.29
CA ARG A 88 -1.31 2.79 3.57
C ARG A 88 -1.02 4.28 3.41
N ASP A 89 -2.06 5.08 3.17
CA ASP A 89 -1.95 6.49 2.84
C ASP A 89 -2.14 7.39 4.05
N THR A 90 -3.03 7.01 4.96
CA THR A 90 -3.38 7.77 6.17
C THR A 90 -2.59 7.35 7.39
N GLY A 91 -2.00 6.15 7.38
CA GLY A 91 -1.16 5.61 8.45
C GLY A 91 0.23 6.23 8.47
N ALA A 92 0.89 6.14 9.62
CA ALA A 92 2.28 6.59 9.74
C ALA A 92 3.26 5.53 9.20
N ILE A 93 4.30 5.96 8.52
CA ILE A 93 5.39 5.10 8.08
C ILE A 93 6.37 4.90 9.24
N VAL A 94 6.64 3.65 9.62
CA VAL A 94 7.60 3.36 10.67
C VAL A 94 9.03 3.43 10.12
N VAL A 95 9.86 4.26 10.73
CA VAL A 95 11.28 4.45 10.39
C VAL A 95 12.17 4.00 11.54
N GLY A 96 13.40 3.61 11.22
CA GLY A 96 14.34 3.04 12.19
C GLY A 96 14.10 1.55 12.45
N SER A 97 14.81 0.99 13.41
CA SER A 97 14.71 -0.43 13.79
C SER A 97 14.87 -0.62 15.29
N GLY A 98 14.38 -1.72 15.82
CA GLY A 98 14.51 -2.07 17.23
C GLY A 98 13.95 -0.98 18.16
N LYS A 99 14.78 -0.48 19.09
CA LYS A 99 14.38 0.54 20.09
C LYS A 99 14.31 1.95 19.52
N ASP A 100 14.94 2.19 18.37
CA ASP A 100 15.01 3.51 17.74
C ASP A 100 13.89 3.74 16.73
N ARG A 101 12.92 2.82 16.66
CA ARG A 101 11.73 2.95 15.81
C ARG A 101 10.88 4.14 16.23
N ARG A 102 10.42 4.88 15.24
CA ARG A 102 9.42 5.93 15.40
C ARG A 102 8.45 5.92 14.23
N ALA A 103 7.29 6.49 14.41
CA ALA A 103 6.29 6.69 13.40
C ALA A 103 6.44 8.07 12.76
N GLN A 104 6.65 8.10 11.45
CA GLN A 104 6.71 9.32 10.65
C GLN A 104 5.37 9.50 9.95
N GLY A 105 4.60 10.50 10.37
CA GLY A 105 3.37 10.92 9.71
C GLY A 105 3.61 12.05 8.73
N PHE A 106 2.67 12.21 7.80
CA PHE A 106 2.66 13.23 6.77
C PHE A 106 1.33 13.97 6.76
N GLY A 107 1.26 15.07 6.02
CA GLY A 107 -0.01 15.69 5.70
C GLY A 107 -0.82 14.77 4.78
N PHE A 108 -2.13 14.75 4.97
CA PHE A 108 -3.08 14.07 4.09
C PHE A 108 -4.20 15.04 3.71
N ASN A 109 -4.55 15.09 2.42
CA ASN A 109 -5.54 16.04 1.90
C ASN A 109 -6.61 15.36 1.03
N GLY A 110 -6.92 14.09 1.27
CA GLY A 110 -7.93 13.36 0.52
C GLY A 110 -7.57 13.14 -0.94
N TRP A 111 -6.32 12.70 -1.21
CA TRP A 111 -5.77 12.45 -2.54
C TRP A 111 -5.90 13.65 -3.49
N GLY A 112 -5.48 14.82 -3.00
CA GLY A 112 -5.53 16.05 -3.77
C GLY A 112 -6.86 16.79 -3.69
N GLY A 113 -7.58 16.67 -2.58
CA GLY A 113 -8.85 17.37 -2.33
C GLY A 113 -10.07 16.71 -2.98
N LYS A 114 -9.95 15.44 -3.40
CA LYS A 114 -11.06 14.69 -4.01
C LYS A 114 -12.06 14.17 -2.97
N TYR A 115 -11.59 13.90 -1.76
CA TYR A 115 -12.37 13.34 -0.66
C TYR A 115 -12.13 14.13 0.62
N ASP A 116 -13.18 14.35 1.39
CA ASP A 116 -13.12 14.91 2.74
C ASP A 116 -13.66 13.85 3.72
N LEU A 117 -12.72 13.11 4.32
CA LEU A 117 -13.02 11.98 5.20
C LEU A 117 -12.48 12.28 6.60
N PRO A 118 -13.35 12.70 7.54
CA PRO A 118 -12.93 13.11 8.86
C PRO A 118 -12.17 12.04 9.63
N GLY A 119 -11.01 12.41 10.17
CA GLY A 119 -10.17 11.54 11.00
C GLY A 119 -9.02 10.86 10.27
N ASP A 120 -9.01 10.86 8.93
CA ASP A 120 -7.95 10.24 8.14
C ASP A 120 -6.61 10.98 8.27
N ASP A 121 -6.63 12.29 8.40
CA ASP A 121 -5.42 13.12 8.62
C ASP A 121 -4.71 12.90 9.95
N SER A 122 -5.33 12.18 10.88
CA SER A 122 -4.86 12.00 12.26
C SER A 122 -4.84 10.54 12.74
N ILE A 123 -5.37 9.59 11.96
CA ILE A 123 -5.38 8.17 12.36
C ILE A 123 -3.95 7.62 12.55
N GLY A 124 -2.99 8.05 11.74
CA GLY A 124 -1.59 7.62 11.84
C GLY A 124 -0.96 7.94 13.21
N GLU A 125 -1.24 9.13 13.78
CA GLU A 125 -0.79 9.51 15.12
C GLU A 125 -1.41 8.62 16.20
N ARG A 126 -2.71 8.38 16.11
CA ARG A 126 -3.42 7.54 17.10
C ARG A 126 -2.94 6.10 17.09
N LEU A 127 -2.72 5.52 15.89
CA LEU A 127 -2.18 4.16 15.75
C LEU A 127 -0.73 4.07 16.24
N ALA A 128 0.11 5.07 15.98
CA ALA A 128 1.45 5.16 16.54
C ALA A 128 1.42 5.14 18.08
N GLY A 129 0.53 5.92 18.69
CA GLY A 129 0.32 5.91 20.14
C GLY A 129 -0.11 4.54 20.68
N LYS A 130 -1.02 3.83 19.99
CA LYS A 130 -1.44 2.45 20.36
C LYS A 130 -0.30 1.43 20.25
N ALA A 131 0.64 1.68 19.31
CA ALA A 131 1.83 0.85 19.14
C ALA A 131 3.00 1.25 20.07
N GLY A 132 2.85 2.31 20.88
CA GLY A 132 3.92 2.81 21.76
C GLY A 132 5.09 3.45 21.00
N LEU A 133 4.85 3.92 19.77
CA LEU A 133 5.86 4.58 18.95
C LEU A 133 5.82 6.10 19.17
N ALA A 134 7.00 6.71 19.23
CA ALA A 134 7.10 8.16 19.15
C ALA A 134 6.65 8.62 17.76
N TYR A 135 5.85 9.69 17.70
CA TYR A 135 5.27 10.20 16.46
C TYR A 135 5.84 11.58 16.11
N ALA A 136 6.13 11.78 14.82
CA ALA A 136 6.47 13.08 14.26
C ALA A 136 5.69 13.27 12.96
N LYS A 137 5.06 14.44 12.76
CA LYS A 137 4.33 14.80 11.54
C LYS A 137 5.15 15.77 10.70
N ALA A 138 5.30 15.45 9.42
CA ALA A 138 5.88 16.35 8.43
C ALA A 138 4.85 17.40 7.98
N ASP A 139 5.33 18.50 7.47
CA ASP A 139 4.55 19.67 7.04
C ASP A 139 4.17 19.67 5.55
N TRP A 140 4.23 18.53 4.89
CA TRP A 140 3.90 18.35 3.48
C TRP A 140 3.06 17.09 3.24
N ILE A 141 2.38 17.03 2.10
CA ILE A 141 1.48 15.94 1.75
C ILE A 141 2.28 14.78 1.16
N LEU A 142 2.09 13.58 1.75
CA LEU A 142 2.62 12.33 1.22
C LEU A 142 1.72 11.16 1.64
N GLU A 143 1.25 10.44 0.66
CA GLU A 143 0.58 9.15 0.85
C GLU A 143 1.61 8.02 0.79
N GLY A 144 1.49 7.02 1.66
CA GLY A 144 2.43 5.89 1.68
C GLY A 144 2.40 5.05 0.41
N GLY A 145 1.24 4.94 -0.26
CA GLY A 145 1.10 4.26 -1.55
C GLY A 145 1.76 4.98 -2.73
N ALA A 146 2.06 6.28 -2.58
CA ALA A 146 2.76 7.07 -3.61
C ALA A 146 4.25 6.75 -3.70
N ILE A 147 4.83 6.01 -2.75
CA ILE A 147 6.25 5.65 -2.70
C ILE A 147 6.44 4.17 -2.41
N ASP A 148 7.52 3.59 -2.91
CA ASP A 148 8.00 2.28 -2.47
C ASP A 148 9.52 2.30 -2.32
N GLY A 149 10.07 1.64 -1.30
CA GLY A 149 11.47 1.69 -0.93
C GLY A 149 12.11 0.32 -0.71
N ASP A 150 13.36 0.16 -1.14
CA ASP A 150 14.10 -1.11 -1.06
C ASP A 150 14.87 -1.30 0.26
N GLY A 151 14.75 -0.37 1.20
CA GLY A 151 15.48 -0.40 2.48
C GLY A 151 16.98 -0.07 2.37
N SER A 152 17.55 0.07 1.17
CA SER A 152 18.94 0.52 0.97
C SER A 152 19.04 2.03 0.71
N GLY A 153 17.90 2.70 0.62
CA GLY A 153 17.77 4.12 0.30
C GLY A 153 17.32 4.41 -1.12
N ALA A 154 17.08 3.40 -1.95
CA ALA A 154 16.42 3.59 -3.24
C ALA A 154 14.90 3.63 -3.04
N PHE A 155 14.26 4.64 -3.65
CA PHE A 155 12.81 4.80 -3.70
C PHE A 155 12.34 4.93 -5.15
N ILE A 156 11.13 4.45 -5.42
CA ILE A 156 10.38 4.69 -6.64
C ILE A 156 9.10 5.46 -6.32
N THR A 157 8.67 6.30 -7.24
CA THR A 157 7.44 7.09 -7.19
C THR A 157 6.99 7.45 -8.59
N THR A 158 5.80 8.06 -8.75
CA THR A 158 5.32 8.58 -10.03
C THR A 158 5.38 10.10 -10.08
N GLU A 159 5.64 10.64 -11.27
CA GLU A 159 5.56 12.08 -11.55
C GLU A 159 4.12 12.56 -11.45
N GLN A 160 3.18 11.76 -11.97
CA GLN A 160 1.76 12.06 -11.95
C GLN A 160 1.22 12.34 -10.54
N CYS A 161 1.70 11.60 -9.52
CA CYS A 161 1.27 11.79 -8.14
C CYS A 161 2.07 12.88 -7.41
N LEU A 162 3.37 12.67 -7.18
CA LEU A 162 4.12 13.57 -6.27
C LEU A 162 4.43 14.95 -6.87
N LEU A 163 4.43 15.10 -8.19
CA LEU A 163 4.55 16.40 -8.85
C LEU A 163 3.19 17.02 -9.21
N ASN A 164 2.09 16.37 -8.85
CA ASN A 164 0.76 16.94 -9.06
C ASN A 164 0.59 18.18 -8.19
N PRO A 165 0.15 19.32 -8.79
CA PRO A 165 -0.07 20.55 -8.02
C PRO A 165 -1.15 20.43 -6.95
N ASN A 166 -1.99 19.39 -6.99
CA ASN A 166 -2.99 19.14 -5.96
C ASN A 166 -2.42 18.50 -4.66
N ARG A 167 -1.13 18.21 -4.61
CA ARG A 167 -0.43 17.74 -3.39
C ARG A 167 0.40 18.88 -2.77
N ASN A 168 1.52 19.21 -3.40
CA ASN A 168 2.51 20.15 -2.88
C ASN A 168 2.89 21.18 -3.95
N PRO A 169 2.01 22.15 -4.31
CA PRO A 169 2.23 23.04 -5.44
C PRO A 169 3.46 23.96 -5.31
N GLY A 170 3.96 24.12 -4.08
CA GLY A 170 5.17 24.92 -3.81
C GLY A 170 6.47 24.15 -3.80
N LEU A 171 6.45 22.82 -3.97
CA LEU A 171 7.66 22.00 -3.89
C LEU A 171 8.12 21.56 -5.28
N SER A 172 9.40 21.78 -5.57
CA SER A 172 10.08 21.20 -6.72
C SER A 172 10.44 19.73 -6.47
N ARG A 173 10.70 18.99 -7.55
CA ARG A 173 11.23 17.60 -7.50
C ARG A 173 12.40 17.47 -6.52
N LYS A 174 13.39 18.36 -6.61
CA LYS A 174 14.56 18.34 -5.75
C LYS A 174 14.23 18.53 -4.26
N GLU A 175 13.25 19.37 -3.94
CA GLU A 175 12.81 19.57 -2.56
C GLU A 175 12.05 18.35 -2.04
N ILE A 176 11.22 17.68 -2.87
CA ILE A 176 10.57 16.42 -2.52
C ILE A 176 11.63 15.33 -2.24
N GLU A 177 12.63 15.18 -3.13
CA GLU A 177 13.74 14.22 -2.92
C GLU A 177 14.51 14.51 -1.61
N ALA A 178 14.78 15.78 -1.32
CA ALA A 178 15.47 16.17 -0.07
C ALA A 178 14.63 15.81 1.17
N ARG A 179 13.31 16.06 1.14
CA ARG A 179 12.38 15.69 2.22
C ARG A 179 12.26 14.18 2.41
N LEU A 180 12.19 13.40 1.33
CA LEU A 180 12.23 11.94 1.38
C LEU A 180 13.55 11.45 1.98
N GLY A 181 14.67 12.10 1.65
CA GLY A 181 16.00 11.82 2.23
C GLY A 181 16.04 12.07 3.74
N GLU A 182 15.53 13.22 4.17
CA GLU A 182 15.54 13.62 5.58
C GLU A 182 14.63 12.74 6.45
N GLN A 183 13.45 12.43 5.95
CA GLN A 183 12.38 11.83 6.76
C GLN A 183 12.30 10.30 6.63
N LEU A 184 12.67 9.75 5.47
CA LEU A 184 12.58 8.32 5.17
C LEU A 184 13.91 7.67 4.81
N GLY A 185 14.99 8.46 4.70
CA GLY A 185 16.33 7.97 4.40
C GLY A 185 16.58 7.70 2.92
N ALA A 186 15.81 8.31 2.01
CA ALA A 186 16.05 8.19 0.58
C ALA A 186 17.41 8.80 0.21
N THR A 187 18.23 8.03 -0.49
CA THR A 187 19.49 8.50 -1.08
C THR A 187 19.38 8.60 -2.60
N ARG A 188 18.36 7.96 -3.17
CA ARG A 188 18.05 7.96 -4.60
C ARG A 188 16.54 7.82 -4.77
N VAL A 189 15.95 8.65 -5.61
CA VAL A 189 14.54 8.55 -6.02
C VAL A 189 14.48 8.36 -7.54
N VAL A 190 13.80 7.31 -8.00
CA VAL A 190 13.52 7.07 -9.41
C VAL A 190 12.07 7.41 -9.70
N TRP A 191 11.88 8.32 -10.63
CA TRP A 191 10.58 8.87 -11.02
C TRP A 191 10.05 8.12 -12.24
N LEU A 192 8.98 7.37 -12.04
CA LEU A 192 8.16 6.82 -13.09
C LEU A 192 7.23 7.91 -13.64
N GLY A 193 6.67 7.72 -14.84
CA GLY A 193 5.78 8.69 -15.46
C GLY A 193 4.38 8.70 -14.82
N ASP A 194 3.40 8.31 -15.63
CA ASP A 194 2.02 8.17 -15.19
C ASP A 194 1.79 6.84 -14.45
N GLY A 195 0.74 6.79 -13.62
CA GLY A 195 0.22 5.57 -13.04
C GLY A 195 -0.92 4.96 -13.87
N LEU A 196 -1.69 4.06 -13.25
CA LEU A 196 -2.77 3.36 -13.95
C LEU A 196 -3.90 4.34 -14.33
N ALA A 197 -4.53 4.06 -15.47
CA ALA A 197 -5.71 4.78 -15.90
C ALA A 197 -6.86 4.64 -14.89
N ASN A 198 -7.59 5.72 -14.65
CA ASN A 198 -8.68 5.84 -13.68
C ASN A 198 -8.27 5.60 -12.22
N ASP A 199 -6.98 5.70 -11.90
CA ASP A 199 -6.53 5.66 -10.51
C ASP A 199 -6.90 6.96 -9.79
N HIS A 200 -7.76 6.86 -8.78
CA HIS A 200 -8.23 7.99 -7.98
C HIS A 200 -7.12 8.68 -7.19
N THR A 201 -5.99 8.00 -6.99
CA THR A 201 -4.84 8.52 -6.25
C THR A 201 -3.92 9.40 -7.10
N ASP A 202 -4.23 9.63 -8.38
CA ASP A 202 -3.34 10.24 -9.38
C ASP A 202 -2.10 9.38 -9.66
N GLY A 203 -2.27 8.06 -9.67
CA GLY A 203 -1.25 7.13 -10.10
C GLY A 203 -0.24 6.75 -9.01
N HIS A 204 -0.71 6.22 -7.90
CA HIS A 204 0.17 5.64 -6.88
C HIS A 204 1.07 4.55 -7.45
N VAL A 205 2.33 4.56 -7.00
CA VAL A 205 3.34 3.61 -7.50
C VAL A 205 3.08 2.18 -7.04
N ASP A 206 2.38 1.97 -5.93
CA ASP A 206 2.06 0.65 -5.39
C ASP A 206 1.11 -0.18 -6.26
N ASN A 207 0.40 0.48 -7.19
CA ASN A 207 -0.37 -0.16 -8.25
C ASN A 207 0.45 -0.44 -9.53
N LEU A 208 1.62 0.21 -9.68
CA LEU A 208 2.42 0.18 -10.89
C LEU A 208 3.70 -0.64 -10.73
N ALA A 209 4.47 -0.42 -9.66
CA ALA A 209 5.77 -1.05 -9.47
C ALA A 209 6.09 -1.23 -7.99
N ARG A 210 6.70 -2.36 -7.62
CA ARG A 210 7.04 -2.68 -6.23
C ARG A 210 8.44 -3.28 -6.13
N PHE A 211 9.23 -2.84 -5.15
CA PHE A 211 10.44 -3.54 -4.79
C PHE A 211 10.11 -4.94 -4.21
N VAL A 212 10.86 -5.94 -4.67
CA VAL A 212 10.73 -7.33 -4.22
C VAL A 212 12.05 -7.87 -3.62
N ALA A 213 13.12 -7.16 -3.82
CA ALA A 213 14.43 -7.31 -3.17
C ALA A 213 15.22 -5.99 -3.35
N ALA A 214 16.33 -5.85 -2.64
CA ALA A 214 17.22 -4.70 -2.83
C ALA A 214 17.67 -4.60 -4.29
N GLY A 215 17.38 -3.47 -4.93
CA GLY A 215 17.68 -3.22 -6.33
C GLY A 215 16.86 -4.02 -7.35
N ARG A 216 15.82 -4.76 -6.93
CA ARG A 216 14.95 -5.55 -7.81
C ARG A 216 13.50 -5.09 -7.71
N VAL A 217 12.90 -4.75 -8.85
CA VAL A 217 11.56 -4.18 -8.95
C VAL A 217 10.66 -5.08 -9.79
N ALA A 218 9.48 -5.39 -9.26
CA ALA A 218 8.41 -6.04 -10.00
C ALA A 218 7.54 -5.00 -10.73
N ILE A 219 7.09 -5.33 -11.93
CA ILE A 219 6.25 -4.47 -12.77
C ILE A 219 5.31 -5.32 -13.63
N PRO A 220 4.09 -4.85 -13.95
CA PRO A 220 3.20 -5.58 -14.83
C PRO A 220 3.70 -5.62 -16.28
N THR A 221 3.35 -6.71 -16.97
CA THR A 221 3.41 -6.78 -18.44
C THR A 221 2.00 -6.94 -18.99
N ALA A 222 1.73 -6.30 -20.11
CA ALA A 222 0.39 -6.23 -20.65
C ALA A 222 0.30 -6.78 -22.08
N SER A 223 -0.89 -7.32 -22.40
CA SER A 223 -1.27 -7.63 -23.78
C SER A 223 -1.42 -6.35 -24.61
N ARG A 224 -1.54 -6.50 -25.94
CA ARG A 224 -1.75 -5.33 -26.83
C ARG A 224 -3.03 -4.56 -26.56
N SER A 225 -4.03 -5.20 -25.99
CA SER A 225 -5.33 -4.62 -25.70
C SER A 225 -5.47 -4.06 -24.27
N ASP A 226 -4.41 -4.16 -23.46
CA ASP A 226 -4.42 -3.63 -22.09
C ASP A 226 -4.40 -2.08 -22.11
N PRO A 227 -5.31 -1.40 -21.43
CA PRO A 227 -5.37 0.06 -21.41
C PRO A 227 -4.13 0.69 -20.78
N ASN A 228 -3.44 0.01 -19.86
CA ASN A 228 -2.27 0.50 -19.15
C ASN A 228 -0.93 0.12 -19.82
N ARG A 229 -0.96 -0.52 -20.99
CA ARG A 229 0.25 -1.02 -21.66
C ARG A 229 1.34 0.04 -21.80
N ALA A 230 0.98 1.24 -22.27
CA ALA A 230 1.95 2.31 -22.48
C ALA A 230 2.61 2.77 -21.18
N VAL A 231 1.83 2.81 -20.09
CA VAL A 231 2.31 3.14 -18.74
C VAL A 231 3.33 2.10 -18.25
N TYR A 232 3.04 0.81 -18.44
CA TYR A 232 3.97 -0.26 -18.04
C TYR A 232 5.25 -0.26 -18.85
N GLU A 233 5.17 0.01 -20.18
CA GLU A 233 6.34 0.10 -21.06
C GLU A 233 7.23 1.30 -20.71
N ASP A 234 6.67 2.49 -20.40
CA ASP A 234 7.43 3.66 -19.94
C ASP A 234 8.10 3.39 -18.60
N ALA A 235 7.36 2.87 -17.64
CA ALA A 235 7.89 2.57 -16.31
C ALA A 235 9.03 1.53 -16.37
N ALA A 236 8.87 0.46 -17.16
CA ALA A 236 9.92 -0.54 -17.37
C ALA A 236 11.19 0.08 -17.96
N GLY A 237 11.05 0.95 -18.96
CA GLY A 237 12.19 1.65 -19.57
C GLY A 237 12.92 2.57 -18.59
N ARG A 238 12.20 3.26 -17.73
CA ARG A 238 12.79 4.13 -16.68
C ARG A 238 13.50 3.33 -15.60
N LEU A 239 12.95 2.19 -15.19
CA LEU A 239 13.58 1.29 -14.21
C LEU A 239 14.86 0.65 -14.75
N ASP A 240 14.84 0.19 -16.01
CA ASP A 240 16.02 -0.35 -16.70
C ASP A 240 17.11 0.71 -16.84
N ALA A 241 16.76 1.91 -17.30
CA ALA A 241 17.69 3.05 -17.39
C ALA A 241 18.26 3.45 -16.03
N ALA A 242 17.50 3.23 -14.96
CA ALA A 242 17.95 3.41 -13.59
C ALA A 242 18.86 2.27 -13.09
N GLY A 243 19.00 1.18 -13.83
CA GLY A 243 19.87 0.03 -13.51
C GLY A 243 19.29 -0.93 -12.49
N PHE A 244 17.96 -0.98 -12.34
CA PHE A 244 17.30 -1.98 -11.51
C PHE A 244 17.13 -3.32 -12.25
N ASP A 245 17.18 -4.43 -11.51
CA ASP A 245 16.74 -5.74 -11.98
C ASP A 245 15.20 -5.78 -12.04
N VAL A 246 14.65 -5.82 -13.26
CA VAL A 246 13.20 -5.76 -13.46
C VAL A 246 12.64 -7.17 -13.63
N VAL A 247 11.72 -7.55 -12.76
CA VAL A 247 10.94 -8.79 -12.86
C VAL A 247 9.49 -8.47 -13.25
N THR A 248 8.92 -9.27 -14.14
CA THR A 248 7.61 -8.99 -14.69
C THR A 248 6.53 -9.93 -14.16
N LEU A 249 5.36 -9.35 -13.82
CA LEU A 249 4.11 -10.07 -13.56
C LEU A 249 3.14 -9.84 -14.73
N PRO A 250 2.19 -10.77 -15.00
CA PRO A 250 1.10 -10.45 -15.91
C PRO A 250 0.23 -9.29 -15.32
N SER A 251 -0.41 -8.52 -16.19
CA SER A 251 -1.48 -7.60 -15.80
C SER A 251 -2.82 -8.34 -15.76
N PRO A 252 -3.80 -7.94 -14.92
CA PRO A 252 -5.16 -8.47 -14.98
C PRO A 252 -5.89 -8.07 -16.27
N GLY A 253 -5.37 -7.07 -17.01
CA GLY A 253 -6.01 -6.49 -18.17
C GLY A 253 -7.14 -5.53 -17.77
N LEU A 254 -8.12 -5.36 -18.67
CA LEU A 254 -9.29 -4.54 -18.39
C LEU A 254 -10.17 -5.25 -17.35
N VAL A 255 -10.36 -4.61 -16.21
CA VAL A 255 -11.34 -5.01 -15.19
C VAL A 255 -12.37 -3.91 -15.08
N GLU A 256 -13.65 -4.29 -15.12
CA GLU A 256 -14.77 -3.36 -15.04
C GLU A 256 -15.64 -3.68 -13.82
N ARG A 257 -16.15 -2.63 -13.19
CA ARG A 257 -17.18 -2.68 -12.14
C ARG A 257 -18.25 -1.65 -12.49
N ASP A 258 -19.50 -2.08 -12.47
CA ASP A 258 -20.68 -1.24 -12.80
C ASP A 258 -20.56 -0.54 -14.17
N GLY A 259 -19.84 -1.17 -15.11
CA GLY A 259 -19.61 -0.64 -16.46
C GLY A 259 -18.50 0.38 -16.58
N GLU A 260 -17.75 0.63 -15.51
CA GLU A 260 -16.59 1.52 -15.50
C GLU A 260 -15.29 0.74 -15.29
N MET A 261 -14.23 1.17 -15.98
CA MET A 261 -12.89 0.60 -15.79
C MET A 261 -12.34 1.02 -14.43
N VAL A 262 -11.88 0.05 -13.65
CA VAL A 262 -11.26 0.25 -12.34
C VAL A 262 -9.76 -0.08 -12.38
N PRO A 263 -8.92 0.56 -11.54
CA PRO A 263 -7.46 0.41 -11.56
C PRO A 263 -6.99 -0.89 -10.89
N ALA A 264 -7.47 -2.03 -11.39
CA ALA A 264 -7.08 -3.35 -10.87
C ALA A 264 -5.60 -3.63 -11.14
N SER A 265 -4.88 -4.05 -10.10
CA SER A 265 -3.47 -4.41 -10.23
C SER A 265 -3.07 -5.53 -9.27
N TYR A 266 -2.39 -6.55 -9.81
CA TYR A 266 -1.73 -7.56 -8.97
C TYR A 266 -0.55 -6.98 -8.17
N MET A 267 -0.05 -5.78 -8.54
CA MET A 267 1.05 -5.12 -7.81
C MET A 267 0.64 -4.65 -6.42
N ASN A 268 -0.66 -4.52 -6.16
CA ASN A 268 -1.18 -4.17 -4.84
C ASN A 268 -1.13 -5.36 -3.84
N PHE A 269 -0.12 -6.24 -4.00
CA PHE A 269 0.14 -7.34 -3.08
C PHE A 269 0.73 -6.85 -1.75
N VAL A 270 0.49 -7.61 -0.68
CA VAL A 270 1.04 -7.36 0.67
C VAL A 270 2.10 -8.40 0.98
N ILE A 271 3.28 -7.95 1.42
CA ILE A 271 4.37 -8.85 1.83
C ILE A 271 4.33 -8.99 3.36
N GLY A 272 3.82 -10.11 3.84
CA GLY A 272 3.86 -10.48 5.26
C GLY A 272 5.03 -11.38 5.61
N ASN A 273 5.21 -11.71 6.89
CA ASN A 273 6.30 -12.57 7.36
C ASN A 273 6.23 -14.00 6.81
N ALA A 274 5.03 -14.58 6.72
CA ALA A 274 4.82 -15.96 6.29
C ALA A 274 4.16 -16.08 4.92
N ALA A 275 3.47 -15.05 4.46
CA ALA A 275 2.72 -15.06 3.21
C ALA A 275 2.92 -13.77 2.41
N VAL A 276 2.79 -13.88 1.09
CA VAL A 276 2.57 -12.72 0.20
C VAL A 276 1.17 -12.84 -0.37
N VAL A 277 0.32 -11.88 -0.06
CA VAL A 277 -1.10 -11.91 -0.45
C VAL A 277 -1.30 -11.08 -1.71
N VAL A 278 -1.72 -11.73 -2.79
CA VAL A 278 -1.94 -11.13 -4.10
C VAL A 278 -3.44 -10.91 -4.30
N PRO A 279 -3.88 -9.67 -4.56
CA PRO A 279 -5.27 -9.44 -4.92
C PRO A 279 -5.58 -10.07 -6.27
N ILE A 280 -6.69 -10.80 -6.38
CA ILE A 280 -7.17 -11.39 -7.63
C ILE A 280 -8.60 -10.95 -7.91
N TYR A 281 -8.96 -10.91 -9.19
CA TYR A 281 -10.18 -10.24 -9.66
C TYR A 281 -11.08 -11.13 -10.51
N GLY A 282 -10.81 -12.46 -10.57
CA GLY A 282 -11.48 -13.38 -11.50
C GLY A 282 -10.99 -13.23 -12.94
N ALA A 283 -9.84 -12.57 -13.12
CA ALA A 283 -9.22 -12.40 -14.42
C ALA A 283 -8.50 -13.67 -14.88
N PRO A 284 -8.36 -13.89 -16.21
CA PRO A 284 -7.74 -15.12 -16.74
C PRO A 284 -6.29 -15.36 -16.27
N LEU A 285 -5.58 -14.31 -15.86
CA LEU A 285 -4.18 -14.38 -15.47
C LEU A 285 -3.95 -14.38 -13.94
N ASP A 286 -5.02 -14.42 -13.13
CA ASP A 286 -4.92 -14.45 -11.66
C ASP A 286 -3.94 -15.52 -11.16
N ARG A 287 -4.09 -16.77 -11.64
CA ARG A 287 -3.23 -17.87 -11.23
C ARG A 287 -1.78 -17.66 -11.63
N ALA A 288 -1.55 -17.18 -12.85
CA ALA A 288 -0.19 -16.92 -13.34
C ALA A 288 0.51 -15.82 -12.52
N ALA A 289 -0.23 -14.78 -12.10
CA ALA A 289 0.31 -13.73 -11.25
C ALA A 289 0.74 -14.28 -9.87
N VAL A 290 -0.10 -15.10 -9.24
CA VAL A 290 0.23 -15.75 -7.96
C VAL A 290 1.44 -16.67 -8.10
N ASP A 291 1.55 -17.44 -9.20
CA ASP A 291 2.68 -18.34 -9.43
C ASP A 291 4.00 -17.57 -9.62
N VAL A 292 3.97 -16.40 -10.30
CA VAL A 292 5.15 -15.52 -10.42
C VAL A 292 5.54 -14.96 -9.05
N VAL A 293 4.59 -14.47 -8.26
CA VAL A 293 4.87 -13.98 -6.90
C VAL A 293 5.44 -15.09 -6.02
N GLN A 294 4.96 -16.34 -6.13
CA GLN A 294 5.53 -17.48 -5.44
C GLN A 294 7.00 -17.74 -5.85
N ALA A 295 7.32 -17.55 -7.12
CA ALA A 295 8.72 -17.71 -7.59
C ALA A 295 9.63 -16.57 -7.10
N ILE A 296 9.09 -15.37 -6.92
CA ILE A 296 9.83 -14.22 -6.38
C ILE A 296 10.12 -14.40 -4.88
N PHE A 297 9.16 -14.93 -4.12
CA PHE A 297 9.24 -15.14 -2.66
C PHE A 297 9.16 -16.62 -2.30
N PRO A 298 10.22 -17.41 -2.56
CA PRO A 298 10.20 -18.86 -2.33
C PRO A 298 10.15 -19.24 -0.85
N ASP A 299 10.53 -18.33 0.05
CA ASP A 299 10.52 -18.47 1.51
C ASP A 299 9.16 -18.13 2.16
N ARG A 300 8.20 -17.63 1.38
CA ARG A 300 6.85 -17.25 1.78
C ARG A 300 5.82 -17.97 0.93
N LYS A 301 4.60 -18.10 1.47
CA LYS A 301 3.49 -18.65 0.70
C LYS A 301 2.78 -17.54 -0.08
N ALA A 302 2.78 -17.59 -1.41
CA ALA A 302 1.94 -16.72 -2.21
C ALA A 302 0.47 -17.20 -2.15
N VAL A 303 -0.44 -16.29 -1.81
CA VAL A 303 -1.87 -16.57 -1.64
C VAL A 303 -2.65 -15.56 -2.49
N GLY A 304 -3.40 -16.05 -3.49
CA GLY A 304 -4.34 -15.23 -4.23
C GLY A 304 -5.66 -15.14 -3.48
N LEU A 305 -6.12 -13.94 -3.15
CA LEU A 305 -7.42 -13.67 -2.53
C LEU A 305 -8.23 -12.71 -3.38
N ARG A 306 -9.54 -12.94 -3.45
CA ARG A 306 -10.47 -12.01 -4.13
C ARG A 306 -10.46 -10.67 -3.40
N ALA A 307 -10.42 -9.60 -4.20
CA ALA A 307 -10.42 -8.21 -3.74
C ALA A 307 -11.40 -7.36 -4.58
N ASP A 308 -12.48 -7.95 -5.05
CA ASP A 308 -13.44 -7.33 -5.94
C ASP A 308 -14.20 -6.20 -5.28
N HIS A 309 -14.59 -6.42 -4.02
CA HIS A 309 -15.38 -5.48 -3.24
C HIS A 309 -14.51 -4.36 -2.64
N LEU A 310 -13.25 -4.65 -2.31
CA LEU A 310 -12.28 -3.60 -1.95
C LEU A 310 -11.99 -2.68 -3.14
N LEU A 311 -11.91 -3.25 -4.35
CA LEU A 311 -11.63 -2.51 -5.57
C LEU A 311 -12.71 -1.47 -5.91
N THR A 312 -13.96 -1.68 -5.50
CA THR A 312 -15.04 -0.67 -5.67
C THR A 312 -14.75 0.61 -4.90
N GLY A 313 -14.02 0.53 -3.77
CA GLY A 313 -13.53 1.68 -3.02
C GLY A 313 -12.31 2.39 -3.66
N GLY A 314 -11.74 1.82 -4.73
CA GLY A 314 -10.64 2.44 -5.49
C GLY A 314 -9.25 1.89 -5.18
N GLY A 315 -9.11 0.88 -4.30
CA GLY A 315 -7.82 0.30 -3.93
C GLY A 315 -7.90 -1.20 -3.63
N SER A 316 -6.84 -1.77 -3.06
CA SER A 316 -6.79 -3.19 -2.74
C SER A 316 -5.99 -3.45 -1.45
N PHE A 317 -5.46 -4.65 -1.26
CA PHE A 317 -4.88 -5.12 0.00
C PHE A 317 -3.71 -4.29 0.51
N HIS A 318 -2.81 -3.82 -0.37
CA HIS A 318 -1.71 -2.96 0.06
C HIS A 318 -2.22 -1.60 0.54
N CYS A 319 -3.18 -1.00 -0.17
CA CYS A 319 -3.73 0.31 0.16
C CYS A 319 -4.39 0.35 1.55
N ILE A 320 -4.97 -0.77 2.01
CA ILE A 320 -5.63 -0.84 3.33
C ILE A 320 -4.68 -1.27 4.46
N SER A 321 -3.42 -1.56 4.16
CA SER A 321 -2.47 -2.14 5.12
C SER A 321 -1.23 -1.28 5.33
N GLN A 322 -0.68 -1.30 6.55
CA GLN A 322 0.58 -0.65 6.89
C GLN A 322 1.37 -1.53 7.85
N GLN A 323 2.59 -1.90 7.47
CA GLN A 323 3.46 -2.72 8.29
C GLN A 323 4.09 -1.94 9.45
N VAL A 324 4.28 -2.63 10.56
CA VAL A 324 5.07 -2.20 11.72
C VAL A 324 6.31 -3.09 11.77
N PRO A 325 7.45 -2.69 11.21
CA PRO A 325 8.69 -3.48 11.22
C PRO A 325 9.22 -3.72 12.64
N LYS A 326 10.03 -4.79 12.82
CA LYS A 326 10.71 -5.10 14.10
C LYS A 326 11.90 -4.20 14.39
#